data_c564b0c56cc321b260462380ac94459a
#
_entry.id   c564b0c56cc321b260462380ac94459a
#
_cell.length_a   1.000
_cell.length_b   1.000
_cell.length_c   1.000
_cell.angle_alpha   90.00
_cell.angle_beta   90.00
_cell.angle_gamma   90.00
#
_symmetry.space_group_name_H-M   'P 1'
#
loop_
_entity.id
_entity.type
_entity.pdbx_description
1 polymer ?
#
loop_
_entity_poly.entity_id
_entity_poly.type
_entity_poly.pdbx_seq_one_letter_code
_entity_poly.pdbx_strand_id
1 'polypeptide(L)'
;MTDPTPSRTNRRQAQLLDDGSFHEHKQGDAKHSHRKETSNQSLLLIALVLTLSFAGVEAAAAYFSGSLALISDAGHMVTDAAALGLALLAQIISRRPPSAKHSFGFGRAEALAAFVNGIAMLGLVAWIVGEAITRFFTPHVVDGFTVTIVAGLGLLMNIIVAWVLSHDRKSVNTRAALVHVMGDLLGSVGALIAGLVIQFTGWMPADALISIFVSLLILKSTFSILRESYHFLMEGVPLHIDYLEVGSDLRKVPGVIAVHDLHVWEMSPSFPALIGHIEIETLRDWPQIMSHINQMLLEKHGIDHVTLQPEALSSLDEANDVPLQPSLSDEKVSYQGNTFYVACASTDGPHHMAYHAWGDPKNPQVLVCVHGLTRRGADFKTLAEAMCQDYYVVCPDVVGRGVSDHLKNPMLYAVPQYVADMISLIKHLGVSQVDWFGTSMGGLIGMVYAAMPNSPIRRMLINDVGPRLEPAAIARLGSYVGQPFVFPERKQALDALNTICASFGEHTPEEWEIYNGPMLLEKEGVWGLHYDPNISVPFAAVNPLMAKAGEMAMWQAFKQIHIPMLLVRGGDSDLLSAATAAEMCKVNPHLRSLEIPHVGHAPAFVKAEQIAIAKEFFC
;
A
#
# COMPACT_ATOMS: atom_id res chain seq x y z
N MET A 1 -33.34 -21.28 -51.64
CA MET A 1 -33.50 -20.45 -50.42
C MET A 1 -32.24 -20.68 -49.63
N THR A 2 -31.37 -19.72 -49.64
CA THR A 2 -29.93 -19.81 -49.33
C THR A 2 -29.68 -19.35 -47.90
N ASP A 3 -29.05 -20.24 -47.16
CA ASP A 3 -28.54 -20.03 -45.79
C ASP A 3 -27.25 -19.19 -45.81
N PRO A 4 -27.06 -18.15 -45.04
CA PRO A 4 -25.83 -17.35 -45.04
C PRO A 4 -24.80 -17.96 -44.10
N THR A 5 -23.69 -18.37 -44.65
CA THR A 5 -22.45 -18.78 -43.94
C THR A 5 -21.86 -17.59 -43.14
N PRO A 6 -21.47 -17.76 -41.88
CA PRO A 6 -20.84 -16.70 -41.08
C PRO A 6 -19.35 -16.48 -41.51
N SER A 7 -18.95 -15.21 -41.47
CA SER A 7 -17.66 -14.71 -41.92
C SER A 7 -16.47 -15.27 -41.12
N ARG A 8 -15.32 -15.42 -41.80
CA ARG A 8 -14.06 -15.96 -41.28
C ARG A 8 -13.47 -15.29 -40.01
N THR A 9 -13.98 -14.15 -39.59
CA THR A 9 -13.52 -13.41 -38.41
C THR A 9 -14.05 -14.00 -37.10
N ASN A 10 -15.24 -14.59 -37.07
CA ASN A 10 -15.81 -15.16 -35.85
C ASN A 10 -15.27 -16.55 -35.48
N ARG A 11 -14.58 -17.24 -36.39
CA ARG A 11 -13.96 -18.54 -36.06
C ARG A 11 -12.64 -18.44 -35.30
N ARG A 12 -11.92 -17.31 -35.40
CA ARG A 12 -10.67 -17.13 -34.61
C ARG A 12 -10.88 -16.75 -33.15
N GLN A 13 -11.98 -16.11 -32.81
CA GLN A 13 -12.30 -15.79 -31.41
C GLN A 13 -12.90 -16.96 -30.63
N ALA A 14 -13.58 -17.88 -31.28
CA ALA A 14 -14.14 -19.07 -30.61
C ALA A 14 -13.09 -20.18 -30.37
N GLN A 15 -12.00 -20.22 -31.11
CA GLN A 15 -10.91 -21.19 -30.92
C GLN A 15 -9.93 -20.82 -29.78
N LEU A 16 -9.96 -19.60 -29.28
CA LEU A 16 -9.09 -19.14 -28.18
C LEU A 16 -9.62 -19.50 -26.80
N LEU A 17 -10.83 -20.04 -26.68
CA LEU A 17 -11.46 -20.36 -25.40
C LEU A 17 -11.54 -21.86 -25.08
N ASP A 18 -11.20 -22.75 -26.03
CA ASP A 18 -11.41 -24.19 -25.87
C ASP A 18 -10.12 -25.03 -25.84
N ASP A 19 -8.96 -24.42 -26.09
CA ASP A 19 -7.66 -25.10 -25.95
C ASP A 19 -7.02 -24.71 -24.60
N GLY A 20 -7.17 -25.58 -23.61
CA GLY A 20 -6.53 -25.47 -22.29
C GLY A 20 -5.00 -25.67 -22.31
N SER A 21 -4.34 -25.38 -23.41
CA SER A 21 -2.88 -25.30 -23.51
C SER A 21 -2.43 -23.86 -23.39
N PHE A 22 -2.04 -23.46 -22.19
CA PHE A 22 -1.14 -22.32 -22.02
C PHE A 22 0.08 -22.55 -22.92
N HIS A 23 0.34 -21.64 -23.85
CA HIS A 23 1.55 -21.70 -24.66
C HIS A 23 2.77 -21.69 -23.76
N GLU A 24 3.42 -22.83 -23.59
CA GLU A 24 4.81 -22.88 -23.19
C GLU A 24 5.61 -22.07 -24.23
N HIS A 25 6.13 -20.93 -23.80
CA HIS A 25 7.19 -20.26 -24.55
C HIS A 25 8.34 -21.25 -24.70
N LYS A 26 8.55 -21.78 -25.87
CA LYS A 26 9.80 -22.44 -26.23
C LYS A 26 10.91 -21.39 -26.16
N GLN A 27 11.44 -21.21 -24.98
CA GLN A 27 12.77 -20.63 -24.79
C GLN A 27 13.78 -21.64 -25.32
N GLY A 28 14.75 -21.13 -26.08
CA GLY A 28 15.84 -21.93 -26.61
C GLY A 28 16.57 -22.68 -25.49
N ASP A 29 17.06 -23.88 -25.84
CA ASP A 29 17.73 -24.86 -25.00
C ASP A 29 18.79 -24.28 -24.03
N ALA A 30 18.34 -23.69 -22.92
CA ALA A 30 19.11 -23.63 -21.70
C ALA A 30 18.59 -24.76 -20.82
N LYS A 31 19.40 -25.80 -20.64
CA LYS A 31 19.17 -26.89 -19.71
C LYS A 31 19.00 -26.33 -18.30
N HIS A 32 17.81 -25.83 -17.96
CA HIS A 32 17.43 -25.57 -16.58
C HIS A 32 17.32 -26.95 -15.90
N SER A 33 18.28 -27.23 -15.05
CA SER A 33 18.32 -28.43 -14.25
C SER A 33 17.19 -28.40 -13.23
N HIS A 34 16.02 -28.97 -13.57
CA HIS A 34 15.03 -29.45 -12.61
C HIS A 34 15.63 -30.55 -11.73
N ARG A 35 16.77 -30.25 -11.09
CA ARG A 35 17.50 -31.23 -10.31
C ARG A 35 17.34 -30.91 -8.84
N LYS A 36 16.47 -31.70 -8.17
CA LYS A 36 16.41 -31.88 -6.72
C LYS A 36 15.62 -30.88 -5.86
N GLU A 37 14.39 -30.54 -6.21
CA GLU A 37 13.46 -29.94 -5.24
C GLU A 37 12.65 -30.97 -4.41
N THR A 38 12.70 -32.26 -4.77
CA THR A 38 12.03 -33.33 -4.00
C THR A 38 12.68 -33.63 -2.64
N SER A 39 13.89 -33.13 -2.40
CA SER A 39 14.64 -33.35 -1.14
C SER A 39 14.04 -32.61 0.06
N ASN A 40 13.46 -31.41 -0.14
CA ASN A 40 13.07 -30.52 0.97
C ASN A 40 11.83 -31.01 1.75
N GLN A 41 10.82 -31.53 1.05
CA GLN A 41 9.60 -32.03 1.69
C GLN A 41 9.88 -33.26 2.56
N SER A 42 10.77 -34.15 2.09
CA SER A 42 11.15 -35.33 2.85
C SER A 42 11.91 -34.99 4.13
N LEU A 43 12.75 -33.94 4.11
CA LEU A 43 13.50 -33.48 5.28
C LEU A 43 12.57 -32.89 6.37
N LEU A 44 11.63 -32.03 5.96
CA LEU A 44 10.62 -31.47 6.87
C LEU A 44 9.68 -32.54 7.40
N LEU A 45 9.28 -33.52 6.57
CA LEU A 45 8.45 -34.63 7.00
C LEU A 45 9.18 -35.53 8.01
N ILE A 46 10.46 -35.84 7.77
CA ILE A 46 11.29 -36.62 8.71
C ILE A 46 11.42 -35.88 10.04
N ALA A 47 11.72 -34.56 10.00
CA ALA A 47 11.80 -33.75 11.21
C ALA A 47 10.47 -33.75 11.97
N LEU A 48 9.34 -33.54 11.29
CA LEU A 48 8.00 -33.54 11.87
C LEU A 48 7.69 -34.92 12.55
N VAL A 49 7.95 -36.00 11.84
CA VAL A 49 7.70 -37.37 12.38
C VAL A 49 8.56 -37.65 13.61
N LEU A 50 9.85 -37.26 13.58
CA LEU A 50 10.75 -37.43 14.72
C LEU A 50 10.28 -36.63 15.94
N THR A 51 9.94 -35.33 15.73
CA THR A 51 9.46 -34.46 16.83
C THR A 51 8.14 -34.96 17.41
N LEU A 52 7.16 -35.35 16.57
CA LEU A 52 5.89 -35.91 17.04
C LEU A 52 6.06 -37.26 17.78
N SER A 53 6.95 -38.12 17.28
CA SER A 53 7.22 -39.42 17.92
C SER A 53 7.81 -39.21 19.31
N PHE A 54 8.73 -38.27 19.46
CA PHE A 54 9.35 -37.96 20.74
C PHE A 54 8.35 -37.28 21.70
N ALA A 55 7.55 -36.35 21.23
CA ALA A 55 6.45 -35.73 21.99
C ALA A 55 5.47 -36.79 22.53
N GLY A 56 5.17 -37.83 21.73
CA GLY A 56 4.34 -38.95 22.15
C GLY A 56 4.98 -39.80 23.28
N VAL A 57 6.29 -40.00 23.20
CA VAL A 57 7.04 -40.71 24.26
C VAL A 57 7.05 -39.88 25.55
N GLU A 58 7.28 -38.58 25.46
CA GLU A 58 7.25 -37.68 26.62
C GLU A 58 5.87 -37.59 27.26
N ALA A 59 4.81 -37.44 26.42
CA ALA A 59 3.44 -37.42 26.91
C ALA A 59 3.06 -38.74 27.66
N ALA A 60 3.47 -39.88 27.12
CA ALA A 60 3.27 -41.16 27.78
C ALA A 60 4.06 -41.26 29.12
N ALA A 61 5.33 -40.85 29.11
CA ALA A 61 6.14 -40.81 30.34
C ALA A 61 5.55 -39.86 31.39
N ALA A 62 5.05 -38.69 30.95
CA ALA A 62 4.38 -37.72 31.81
C ALA A 62 3.09 -38.27 32.43
N TYR A 63 2.28 -38.98 31.64
CA TYR A 63 1.05 -39.62 32.13
C TYR A 63 1.33 -40.68 33.20
N PHE A 64 2.33 -41.54 32.97
CA PHE A 64 2.70 -42.60 33.93
C PHE A 64 3.45 -42.09 35.17
N SER A 65 4.23 -41.01 35.05
CA SER A 65 4.96 -40.40 36.17
C SER A 65 4.17 -39.38 36.97
N GLY A 66 3.04 -38.87 36.41
CA GLY A 66 2.28 -37.75 36.98
C GLY A 66 3.03 -36.41 37.00
N SER A 67 4.11 -36.30 36.23
CA SER A 67 4.97 -35.10 36.20
C SER A 67 4.38 -34.01 35.36
N LEU A 68 3.99 -32.89 35.99
CA LEU A 68 3.54 -31.67 35.29
C LEU A 68 4.64 -31.04 34.41
N ALA A 69 5.91 -31.18 34.80
CA ALA A 69 7.04 -30.70 34.00
C ALA A 69 7.12 -31.43 32.65
N LEU A 70 6.99 -32.75 32.65
CA LEU A 70 6.97 -33.56 31.41
C LEU A 70 5.72 -33.30 30.55
N ILE A 71 4.55 -33.00 31.17
CA ILE A 71 3.34 -32.59 30.41
C ILE A 71 3.58 -31.26 29.70
N SER A 72 4.24 -30.32 30.38
CA SER A 72 4.57 -29.00 29.80
C SER A 72 5.55 -29.14 28.62
N ASP A 73 6.57 -30.00 28.78
CA ASP A 73 7.59 -30.25 27.74
C ASP A 73 6.99 -30.96 26.52
N ALA A 74 6.19 -32.00 26.73
CA ALA A 74 5.41 -32.63 25.65
C ALA A 74 4.48 -31.66 24.92
N GLY A 75 3.83 -30.73 25.65
CA GLY A 75 3.02 -29.65 25.06
C GLY A 75 3.83 -28.72 24.18
N HIS A 76 5.06 -28.38 24.59
CA HIS A 76 6.00 -27.59 23.79
C HIS A 76 6.37 -28.32 22.50
N MET A 77 6.79 -29.58 22.58
CA MET A 77 7.12 -30.39 21.40
C MET A 77 5.97 -30.55 20.41
N VAL A 78 4.71 -30.62 20.88
CA VAL A 78 3.54 -30.61 19.99
C VAL A 78 3.39 -29.26 19.25
N THR A 79 3.68 -28.14 19.91
CA THR A 79 3.68 -26.80 19.29
C THR A 79 4.76 -26.69 18.21
N ASP A 80 5.94 -27.24 18.47
CA ASP A 80 7.06 -27.29 17.53
C ASP A 80 6.74 -28.14 16.30
N ALA A 81 6.11 -29.30 16.54
CA ALA A 81 5.60 -30.15 15.47
C ALA A 81 4.54 -29.43 14.61
N ALA A 82 3.67 -28.62 15.23
CA ALA A 82 2.70 -27.80 14.49
C ALA A 82 3.39 -26.75 13.61
N ALA A 83 4.47 -26.12 14.07
CA ALA A 83 5.28 -25.19 13.29
C ALA A 83 5.95 -25.88 12.07
N LEU A 84 6.52 -27.07 12.27
CA LEU A 84 7.08 -27.89 11.17
C LEU A 84 5.99 -28.34 10.19
N GLY A 85 4.80 -28.70 10.69
CA GLY A 85 3.64 -29.04 9.88
C GLY A 85 3.16 -27.88 9.02
N LEU A 86 3.11 -26.67 9.58
CA LEU A 86 2.76 -25.44 8.85
C LEU A 86 3.79 -25.17 7.74
N ALA A 87 5.07 -25.31 8.03
CA ALA A 87 6.15 -25.16 7.07
C ALA A 87 6.03 -26.16 5.90
N LEU A 88 5.76 -27.42 6.20
CA LEU A 88 5.53 -28.46 5.18
C LEU A 88 4.28 -28.16 4.33
N LEU A 89 3.18 -27.76 4.96
CA LEU A 89 1.95 -27.40 4.27
C LEU A 89 2.17 -26.22 3.32
N ALA A 90 2.86 -25.18 3.78
CA ALA A 90 3.20 -24.02 2.96
C ALA A 90 4.06 -24.41 1.75
N GLN A 91 5.02 -25.31 1.92
CA GLN A 91 5.85 -25.80 0.82
C GLN A 91 5.06 -26.65 -0.18
N ILE A 92 4.05 -27.40 0.26
CA ILE A 92 3.13 -28.11 -0.65
C ILE A 92 2.26 -27.12 -1.43
N ILE A 93 1.78 -26.07 -0.76
CA ILE A 93 0.94 -25.06 -1.39
C ILE A 93 1.75 -24.21 -2.40
N SER A 94 2.99 -23.83 -2.07
CA SER A 94 3.85 -23.00 -2.91
C SER A 94 4.14 -23.63 -4.29
N ARG A 95 4.11 -24.95 -4.37
CA ARG A 95 4.32 -25.71 -5.62
C ARG A 95 3.09 -25.83 -6.52
N ARG A 96 1.93 -25.32 -6.10
CA ARG A 96 0.75 -25.35 -6.96
C ARG A 96 0.95 -24.41 -8.14
N PRO A 97 0.60 -24.83 -9.36
CA PRO A 97 0.76 -24.02 -10.56
C PRO A 97 -0.10 -22.76 -10.48
N PRO A 98 0.26 -21.71 -11.21
CA PRO A 98 -0.58 -20.54 -11.40
C PRO A 98 -1.98 -20.90 -11.85
N SER A 99 -2.96 -20.10 -11.48
CA SER A 99 -4.36 -20.29 -11.83
C SER A 99 -4.99 -18.97 -12.27
N ALA A 100 -6.16 -18.98 -12.86
CA ALA A 100 -6.88 -17.78 -13.29
C ALA A 100 -7.16 -16.79 -12.13
N LYS A 101 -7.18 -17.27 -10.87
CA LYS A 101 -7.35 -16.43 -9.68
C LYS A 101 -6.01 -16.02 -9.03
N HIS A 102 -4.92 -16.74 -9.29
CA HIS A 102 -3.59 -16.53 -8.70
C HIS A 102 -2.55 -16.68 -9.83
N SER A 103 -2.43 -15.63 -10.65
CA SER A 103 -1.57 -15.62 -11.85
C SER A 103 -0.08 -15.79 -11.51
N PHE A 104 0.38 -15.28 -10.37
CA PHE A 104 1.76 -15.49 -9.87
C PHE A 104 1.96 -16.80 -9.11
N GLY A 105 0.92 -17.66 -9.01
CA GLY A 105 0.97 -18.89 -8.23
C GLY A 105 0.93 -18.64 -6.72
N PHE A 106 1.52 -19.57 -5.96
CA PHE A 106 1.49 -19.57 -4.49
C PHE A 106 2.89 -19.50 -3.87
N GLY A 107 3.91 -19.04 -4.60
CA GLY A 107 5.30 -18.97 -4.12
C GLY A 107 5.48 -18.21 -2.79
N ARG A 108 4.60 -17.26 -2.50
CA ARG A 108 4.60 -16.46 -1.26
C ARG A 108 4.06 -17.20 -0.03
N ALA A 109 3.47 -18.39 -0.20
CA ALA A 109 2.93 -19.16 0.93
C ALA A 109 4.02 -19.54 1.93
N GLU A 110 5.26 -19.78 1.48
CA GLU A 110 6.38 -20.08 2.36
C GLU A 110 6.76 -18.90 3.27
N ALA A 111 6.84 -17.71 2.71
CA ALA A 111 7.14 -16.51 3.49
C ALA A 111 6.01 -16.15 4.48
N LEU A 112 4.75 -16.36 4.06
CA LEU A 112 3.60 -16.15 4.94
C LEU A 112 3.62 -17.13 6.12
N ALA A 113 3.93 -18.40 5.87
CA ALA A 113 4.04 -19.40 6.93
C ALA A 113 5.21 -19.08 7.89
N ALA A 114 6.38 -18.66 7.36
CA ALA A 114 7.51 -18.23 8.17
C ALA A 114 7.15 -17.00 9.04
N PHE A 115 6.40 -16.05 8.49
CA PHE A 115 5.92 -14.87 9.22
C PHE A 115 4.96 -15.23 10.35
N VAL A 116 3.95 -16.08 10.07
CA VAL A 116 2.99 -16.56 11.08
C VAL A 116 3.71 -17.34 12.19
N ASN A 117 4.66 -18.21 11.82
CA ASN A 117 5.47 -18.95 12.78
C ASN A 117 6.33 -18.02 13.65
N GLY A 118 6.93 -16.99 13.06
CA GLY A 118 7.67 -15.95 13.79
C GLY A 118 6.80 -15.21 14.82
N ILE A 119 5.56 -14.87 14.48
CA ILE A 119 4.61 -14.26 15.44
C ILE A 119 4.27 -15.23 16.57
N ALA A 120 4.02 -16.50 16.26
CA ALA A 120 3.75 -17.53 17.27
C ALA A 120 4.94 -17.69 18.23
N MET A 121 6.17 -17.67 17.71
CA MET A 121 7.40 -17.70 18.50
C MET A 121 7.55 -16.48 19.41
N LEU A 122 7.19 -15.26 18.95
CA LEU A 122 7.18 -14.09 19.83
C LEU A 122 6.23 -14.26 21.01
N GLY A 123 5.04 -14.81 20.73
CA GLY A 123 4.05 -15.14 21.78
C GLY A 123 4.60 -16.15 22.79
N LEU A 124 5.25 -17.22 22.31
CA LEU A 124 5.87 -18.24 23.14
C LEU A 124 7.00 -17.66 24.01
N VAL A 125 7.91 -16.88 23.41
CA VAL A 125 9.01 -16.21 24.15
C VAL A 125 8.45 -15.28 25.23
N ALA A 126 7.42 -14.48 24.92
CA ALA A 126 6.79 -13.62 25.92
C ALA A 126 6.18 -14.42 27.09
N TRP A 127 5.55 -15.56 26.79
CA TRP A 127 5.01 -16.45 27.82
C TRP A 127 6.12 -17.08 28.68
N ILE A 128 7.20 -17.62 28.07
CA ILE A 128 8.34 -18.22 28.79
C ILE A 128 9.00 -17.20 29.71
N VAL A 129 9.23 -15.96 29.23
CA VAL A 129 9.83 -14.90 30.03
C VAL A 129 8.91 -14.51 31.22
N GLY A 130 7.60 -14.40 30.97
CA GLY A 130 6.61 -14.14 32.04
C GLY A 130 6.62 -15.24 33.11
N GLU A 131 6.62 -16.50 32.69
CA GLU A 131 6.68 -17.66 33.59
C GLU A 131 8.02 -17.72 34.35
N ALA A 132 9.14 -17.47 33.68
CA ALA A 132 10.46 -17.43 34.31
C ALA A 132 10.58 -16.32 35.37
N ILE A 133 9.99 -15.15 35.13
CA ILE A 133 9.94 -14.08 36.13
C ILE A 133 9.13 -14.52 37.35
N THR A 134 7.97 -15.14 37.16
CA THR A 134 7.15 -15.64 38.29
C THR A 134 7.88 -16.71 39.10
N ARG A 135 8.55 -17.65 38.46
CA ARG A 135 9.35 -18.71 39.10
C ARG A 135 10.59 -18.18 39.81
N PHE A 136 11.17 -17.09 39.33
CA PHE A 136 12.29 -16.45 40.02
C PHE A 136 11.90 -15.92 41.40
N PHE A 137 10.71 -15.33 41.55
CA PHE A 137 10.19 -14.81 42.83
C PHE A 137 9.48 -15.85 43.66
N THR A 138 8.91 -16.90 43.06
CA THR A 138 8.22 -18.02 43.73
C THR A 138 8.79 -19.35 43.25
N PRO A 139 9.99 -19.74 43.69
CA PRO A 139 10.64 -20.96 43.22
C PRO A 139 9.82 -22.22 43.51
N HIS A 140 9.58 -23.01 42.47
CA HIS A 140 8.97 -24.33 42.61
C HIS A 140 10.06 -25.38 42.88
N VAL A 141 9.74 -26.40 43.65
CA VAL A 141 10.66 -27.51 43.88
C VAL A 141 10.75 -28.35 42.60
N VAL A 142 11.92 -28.38 42.00
CA VAL A 142 12.20 -29.10 40.74
C VAL A 142 13.14 -30.27 41.06
N ASP A 143 12.80 -31.48 40.60
CA ASP A 143 13.70 -32.63 40.70
C ASP A 143 14.79 -32.53 39.62
N GLY A 144 15.99 -32.11 40.03
CA GLY A 144 17.14 -31.89 39.16
C GLY A 144 17.58 -33.14 38.39
N PHE A 145 17.37 -34.33 38.96
CA PHE A 145 17.74 -35.58 38.29
C PHE A 145 16.83 -35.89 37.10
N THR A 146 15.52 -35.80 37.29
CA THR A 146 14.53 -35.99 36.22
C THR A 146 14.72 -34.96 35.10
N VAL A 147 14.91 -33.68 35.45
CA VAL A 147 15.18 -32.59 34.46
C VAL A 147 16.45 -32.89 33.66
N THR A 148 17.54 -33.36 34.30
CA THR A 148 18.80 -33.66 33.62
C THR A 148 18.65 -34.79 32.60
N ILE A 149 17.92 -35.88 32.94
CA ILE A 149 17.69 -37.01 32.02
C ILE A 149 16.83 -36.60 30.84
N VAL A 150 15.69 -35.90 31.10
CA VAL A 150 14.76 -35.49 30.05
C VAL A 150 15.41 -34.45 29.13
N ALA A 151 16.09 -33.44 29.67
CA ALA A 151 16.84 -32.46 28.90
C ALA A 151 17.97 -33.12 28.05
N GLY A 152 18.63 -34.15 28.57
CA GLY A 152 19.64 -34.92 27.83
C GLY A 152 19.06 -35.68 26.64
N LEU A 153 17.89 -36.30 26.80
CA LEU A 153 17.18 -36.98 25.71
C LEU A 153 16.63 -35.97 24.68
N GLY A 154 16.04 -34.86 25.12
CA GLY A 154 15.57 -33.78 24.27
C GLY A 154 16.72 -33.16 23.45
N LEU A 155 17.87 -32.91 24.09
CA LEU A 155 19.08 -32.45 23.42
C LEU A 155 19.53 -33.38 22.30
N LEU A 156 19.58 -34.69 22.56
CA LEU A 156 19.92 -35.68 21.54
C LEU A 156 18.96 -35.65 20.37
N MET A 157 17.66 -35.55 20.64
CA MET A 157 16.63 -35.47 19.60
C MET A 157 16.75 -34.20 18.78
N ASN A 158 16.93 -33.05 19.41
CA ASN A 158 17.10 -31.76 18.73
C ASN A 158 18.38 -31.73 17.88
N ILE A 159 19.46 -32.37 18.30
CA ILE A 159 20.68 -32.58 17.49
C ILE A 159 20.36 -33.38 16.21
N ILE A 160 19.61 -34.48 16.34
CA ILE A 160 19.22 -35.31 15.19
C ILE A 160 18.37 -34.51 14.22
N VAL A 161 17.34 -33.78 14.68
CA VAL A 161 16.47 -32.98 13.86
C VAL A 161 17.24 -31.83 13.21
N ALA A 162 18.10 -31.10 13.93
CA ALA A 162 18.96 -30.07 13.40
C ALA A 162 19.89 -30.59 12.30
N TRP A 163 20.49 -31.78 12.52
CA TRP A 163 21.33 -32.44 11.53
C TRP A 163 20.55 -32.79 10.25
N VAL A 164 19.34 -33.34 10.37
CA VAL A 164 18.46 -33.64 9.24
C VAL A 164 18.14 -32.35 8.46
N LEU A 165 17.71 -31.27 9.11
CA LEU A 165 17.34 -30.00 8.47
C LEU A 165 18.56 -29.26 7.89
N SER A 166 19.76 -29.46 8.42
CA SER A 166 20.98 -28.77 7.94
C SER A 166 21.42 -29.17 6.54
N HIS A 167 20.89 -30.26 5.99
CA HIS A 167 21.20 -30.73 4.63
C HIS A 167 20.59 -29.89 3.52
N ASP A 168 19.60 -29.04 3.85
CA ASP A 168 19.06 -28.09 2.89
C ASP A 168 18.86 -26.70 3.51
N ARG A 169 19.74 -25.76 3.13
CA ARG A 169 19.72 -24.35 3.58
C ARG A 169 19.15 -23.37 2.55
N LYS A 170 18.66 -23.85 1.42
CA LYS A 170 18.20 -22.97 0.32
C LYS A 170 16.77 -22.48 0.51
N SER A 171 15.90 -23.27 1.11
CA SER A 171 14.51 -22.88 1.38
C SER A 171 14.42 -21.96 2.61
N VAL A 172 13.73 -20.83 2.49
CA VAL A 172 13.43 -19.91 3.61
C VAL A 172 12.72 -20.66 4.73
N ASN A 173 11.83 -21.57 4.36
CA ASN A 173 11.03 -22.37 5.27
C ASN A 173 11.88 -23.39 6.05
N THR A 174 12.83 -24.07 5.39
CA THR A 174 13.78 -24.97 6.05
C THR A 174 14.75 -24.20 6.94
N ARG A 175 15.18 -22.98 6.55
CA ARG A 175 15.97 -22.10 7.42
C ARG A 175 15.20 -21.67 8.66
N ALA A 176 13.93 -21.29 8.51
CA ALA A 176 13.08 -20.93 9.65
C ALA A 176 12.90 -22.11 10.60
N ALA A 177 12.62 -23.30 10.07
CA ALA A 177 12.53 -24.53 10.86
C ALA A 177 13.85 -24.88 11.56
N LEU A 178 14.99 -24.73 10.88
CA LEU A 178 16.31 -24.96 11.48
C LEU A 178 16.61 -23.98 12.62
N VAL A 179 16.28 -22.70 12.45
CA VAL A 179 16.47 -21.67 13.50
C VAL A 179 15.60 -21.99 14.72
N HIS A 180 14.38 -22.47 14.50
CA HIS A 180 13.50 -22.92 15.57
C HIS A 180 14.15 -24.09 16.36
N VAL A 181 14.54 -25.16 15.67
CA VAL A 181 15.21 -26.32 16.30
C VAL A 181 16.56 -25.96 16.96
N MET A 182 17.28 -24.97 16.43
CA MET A 182 18.48 -24.43 17.09
C MET A 182 18.14 -23.70 18.40
N GLY A 183 16.98 -23.03 18.46
CA GLY A 183 16.45 -22.48 19.71
C GLY A 183 16.15 -23.55 20.74
N ASP A 184 15.49 -24.63 20.32
CA ASP A 184 15.15 -25.77 21.17
C ASP A 184 16.41 -26.50 21.66
N LEU A 185 17.43 -26.63 20.82
CA LEU A 185 18.73 -27.19 21.19
C LEU A 185 19.41 -26.32 22.25
N LEU A 186 19.40 -25.00 22.12
CA LEU A 186 19.91 -24.10 23.14
C LEU A 186 19.08 -24.17 24.43
N GLY A 187 17.77 -24.33 24.32
CA GLY A 187 16.87 -24.57 25.43
C GLY A 187 17.22 -25.85 26.18
N SER A 188 17.40 -26.95 25.45
CA SER A 188 17.78 -28.24 26.03
C SER A 188 19.15 -28.21 26.70
N VAL A 189 20.15 -27.54 26.13
CA VAL A 189 21.47 -27.31 26.76
C VAL A 189 21.31 -26.48 28.02
N GLY A 190 20.51 -25.41 27.97
CA GLY A 190 20.20 -24.56 29.13
C GLY A 190 19.53 -25.39 30.25
N ALA A 191 18.49 -26.17 29.91
CA ALA A 191 17.80 -27.03 30.86
C ALA A 191 18.72 -28.08 31.48
N LEU A 192 19.62 -28.66 30.68
CA LEU A 192 20.65 -29.60 31.18
C LEU A 192 21.57 -28.94 32.22
N ILE A 193 22.07 -27.74 31.92
CA ILE A 193 22.90 -26.95 32.84
C ILE A 193 22.11 -26.60 34.09
N ALA A 194 20.87 -26.14 33.97
CA ALA A 194 19.99 -25.82 35.09
C ALA A 194 19.77 -27.05 35.98
N GLY A 195 19.43 -28.21 35.38
CA GLY A 195 19.25 -29.47 36.09
C GLY A 195 20.48 -29.89 36.88
N LEU A 196 21.66 -29.80 36.27
CA LEU A 196 22.94 -30.08 36.95
C LEU A 196 23.20 -29.11 38.09
N VAL A 197 23.01 -27.80 37.89
CA VAL A 197 23.19 -26.79 38.95
C VAL A 197 22.22 -27.07 40.11
N ILE A 198 20.95 -27.33 39.84
CA ILE A 198 19.94 -27.65 40.86
C ILE A 198 20.32 -28.94 41.61
N GLN A 199 20.73 -29.95 40.88
CA GLN A 199 21.10 -31.25 41.48
C GLN A 199 22.30 -31.14 42.42
N PHE A 200 23.33 -30.37 42.07
CA PHE A 200 24.54 -30.27 42.89
C PHE A 200 24.51 -29.15 43.94
N THR A 201 23.76 -28.09 43.71
CA THR A 201 23.77 -26.89 44.60
C THR A 201 22.44 -26.66 45.32
N GLY A 202 21.34 -27.25 44.85
CA GLY A 202 19.99 -26.95 45.36
C GLY A 202 19.47 -25.56 44.96
N TRP A 203 20.16 -24.81 44.08
CA TRP A 203 19.81 -23.44 43.73
C TRP A 203 18.72 -23.40 42.66
N MET A 204 17.45 -23.35 43.07
CA MET A 204 16.26 -23.37 42.21
C MET A 204 16.15 -22.23 41.20
N PRO A 205 16.58 -20.95 41.48
CA PRO A 205 16.48 -19.87 40.50
C PRO A 205 17.33 -20.02 39.24
N ALA A 206 18.24 -21.01 39.17
CA ALA A 206 19.08 -21.30 38.02
C ALA A 206 18.24 -21.57 36.75
N ASP A 207 17.14 -22.34 36.88
CA ASP A 207 16.21 -22.63 35.78
C ASP A 207 15.60 -21.37 35.18
N ALA A 208 15.07 -20.49 36.00
CA ALA A 208 14.47 -19.21 35.55
C ALA A 208 15.47 -18.31 34.85
N LEU A 209 16.68 -18.15 35.38
CA LEU A 209 17.71 -17.29 34.78
C LEU A 209 18.19 -17.82 33.42
N ILE A 210 18.40 -19.12 33.32
CA ILE A 210 18.83 -19.76 32.06
C ILE A 210 17.70 -19.67 31.03
N SER A 211 16.44 -19.86 31.42
CA SER A 211 15.27 -19.72 30.55
C SER A 211 15.16 -18.29 29.99
N ILE A 212 15.36 -17.25 30.78
CA ILE A 212 15.38 -15.86 30.32
C ILE A 212 16.53 -15.63 29.31
N PHE A 213 17.74 -16.12 29.61
CA PHE A 213 18.89 -15.96 28.73
C PHE A 213 18.68 -16.61 27.36
N VAL A 214 18.18 -17.87 27.35
CA VAL A 214 17.86 -18.59 26.11
C VAL A 214 16.74 -17.88 25.34
N SER A 215 15.70 -17.40 26.03
CA SER A 215 14.61 -16.65 25.42
C SER A 215 15.09 -15.38 24.71
N LEU A 216 16.07 -14.66 25.26
CA LEU A 216 16.66 -13.47 24.62
C LEU A 216 17.42 -13.82 23.34
N LEU A 217 18.12 -14.98 23.31
CA LEU A 217 18.80 -15.45 22.09
C LEU A 217 17.79 -15.84 21.00
N ILE A 218 16.70 -16.53 21.38
CA ILE A 218 15.61 -16.90 20.47
C ILE A 218 14.92 -15.63 19.92
N LEU A 219 14.69 -14.64 20.77
CA LEU A 219 14.06 -13.37 20.36
C LEU A 219 14.83 -12.67 19.25
N LYS A 220 16.16 -12.62 19.34
CA LYS A 220 17.02 -12.00 18.31
C LYS A 220 16.88 -12.70 16.95
N SER A 221 16.90 -14.03 16.92
CA SER A 221 16.77 -14.80 15.66
C SER A 221 15.36 -14.71 15.09
N THR A 222 14.33 -14.77 15.93
CA THR A 222 12.92 -14.63 15.53
C THR A 222 12.66 -13.28 14.89
N PHE A 223 13.21 -12.19 15.45
CA PHE A 223 13.06 -10.85 14.88
C PHE A 223 13.69 -10.74 13.49
N SER A 224 14.83 -11.40 13.26
CA SER A 224 15.48 -11.45 11.93
C SER A 224 14.59 -12.14 10.90
N ILE A 225 13.99 -13.28 11.25
CA ILE A 225 13.09 -14.04 10.36
C ILE A 225 11.83 -13.21 10.05
N LEU A 226 11.23 -12.58 11.06
CA LEU A 226 10.06 -11.74 10.88
C LEU A 226 10.35 -10.57 9.95
N ARG A 227 11.50 -9.90 10.12
CA ARG A 227 11.93 -8.80 9.26
C ARG A 227 12.14 -9.26 7.82
N GLU A 228 12.81 -10.38 7.60
CA GLU A 228 13.05 -10.96 6.27
C GLU A 228 11.72 -11.35 5.59
N SER A 229 10.85 -12.08 6.31
CA SER A 229 9.53 -12.47 5.80
C SER A 229 8.63 -11.27 5.50
N TYR A 230 8.63 -10.26 6.38
CA TYR A 230 7.89 -9.02 6.17
C TYR A 230 8.39 -8.28 4.92
N HIS A 231 9.71 -8.12 4.79
CA HIS A 231 10.33 -7.47 3.63
C HIS A 231 9.94 -8.15 2.31
N PHE A 232 9.98 -9.48 2.30
CA PHE A 232 9.58 -10.28 1.14
C PHE A 232 8.07 -10.13 0.83
N LEU A 233 7.19 -10.19 1.83
CA LEU A 233 5.74 -10.04 1.66
C LEU A 233 5.35 -8.64 1.19
N MET A 234 6.13 -7.62 1.56
CA MET A 234 5.96 -6.22 1.14
C MET A 234 6.64 -5.90 -0.20
N GLU A 235 7.03 -6.93 -0.97
CA GLU A 235 7.68 -6.75 -2.28
C GLU A 235 8.96 -5.92 -2.23
N GLY A 236 9.68 -6.00 -1.11
CA GLY A 236 10.95 -5.30 -0.93
C GLY A 236 12.01 -5.76 -1.93
N VAL A 237 12.94 -4.87 -2.26
CA VAL A 237 14.09 -5.21 -3.09
C VAL A 237 14.89 -6.33 -2.44
N PRO A 238 15.24 -7.42 -3.16
CA PRO A 238 16.01 -8.51 -2.60
C PRO A 238 17.29 -8.03 -1.92
N LEU A 239 17.58 -8.52 -0.71
CA LEU A 239 18.68 -8.01 0.12
C LEU A 239 20.08 -8.15 -0.52
N HIS A 240 20.21 -8.98 -1.54
CA HIS A 240 21.45 -9.22 -2.28
C HIS A 240 21.57 -8.38 -3.57
N ILE A 241 20.55 -7.59 -3.90
CA ILE A 241 20.49 -6.74 -5.09
C ILE A 241 20.58 -5.26 -4.67
N ASP A 242 21.55 -4.54 -5.24
CA ASP A 242 21.62 -3.08 -5.10
C ASP A 242 20.73 -2.41 -6.16
N TYR A 243 19.61 -1.86 -5.71
CA TYR A 243 18.64 -1.17 -6.55
C TYR A 243 19.24 0.00 -7.35
N LEU A 244 20.13 0.78 -6.72
CA LEU A 244 20.76 1.93 -7.37
C LEU A 244 21.78 1.48 -8.42
N GLU A 245 22.50 0.40 -8.17
CA GLU A 245 23.43 -0.19 -9.12
C GLU A 245 22.69 -0.73 -10.35
N VAL A 246 21.57 -1.45 -10.17
CA VAL A 246 20.72 -1.91 -11.27
C VAL A 246 20.26 -0.74 -12.14
N GLY A 247 19.73 0.33 -11.55
CA GLY A 247 19.30 1.52 -12.28
C GLY A 247 20.45 2.23 -13.02
N SER A 248 21.63 2.28 -12.41
CA SER A 248 22.83 2.84 -13.03
C SER A 248 23.31 2.02 -14.22
N ASP A 249 23.28 0.70 -14.12
CA ASP A 249 23.73 -0.19 -15.19
C ASP A 249 22.77 -0.22 -16.37
N LEU A 250 21.46 -0.16 -16.12
CA LEU A 250 20.46 0.01 -17.18
C LEU A 250 20.71 1.27 -18.01
N ARG A 251 21.06 2.40 -17.36
CA ARG A 251 21.37 3.66 -18.05
C ARG A 251 22.65 3.62 -18.90
N LYS A 252 23.57 2.68 -18.62
CA LYS A 252 24.82 2.51 -19.38
C LYS A 252 24.65 1.66 -20.64
N VAL A 253 23.49 1.00 -20.79
CA VAL A 253 23.24 0.18 -21.99
C VAL A 253 23.11 1.10 -23.20
N PRO A 254 23.85 0.85 -24.30
CA PRO A 254 23.76 1.67 -25.50
C PRO A 254 22.35 1.73 -26.05
N GLY A 255 21.87 2.94 -26.33
CA GLY A 255 20.50 3.18 -26.81
C GLY A 255 19.47 3.47 -25.73
N VAL A 256 19.82 3.34 -24.44
CA VAL A 256 19.00 3.78 -23.32
C VAL A 256 19.28 5.25 -23.03
N ILE A 257 18.23 6.08 -23.01
CA ILE A 257 18.30 7.52 -22.71
C ILE A 257 18.01 7.76 -21.24
N ALA A 258 16.91 7.19 -20.74
CA ALA A 258 16.53 7.27 -19.33
C ALA A 258 15.87 5.98 -18.85
N VAL A 259 15.84 5.81 -17.53
CA VAL A 259 15.18 4.72 -16.84
C VAL A 259 14.35 5.32 -15.72
N HIS A 260 13.06 4.98 -15.67
CA HIS A 260 12.15 5.43 -14.61
C HIS A 260 11.14 4.33 -14.26
N ASP A 261 10.40 4.53 -13.15
CA ASP A 261 9.42 3.57 -12.62
C ASP A 261 9.97 2.15 -12.50
N LEU A 262 11.25 2.06 -12.09
CA LEU A 262 11.94 0.80 -11.91
C LEU A 262 11.49 0.14 -10.59
N HIS A 263 11.07 -1.12 -10.66
CA HIS A 263 10.73 -1.92 -9.49
C HIS A 263 11.47 -3.26 -9.57
N VAL A 264 12.05 -3.67 -8.45
CA VAL A 264 12.73 -4.96 -8.31
C VAL A 264 12.20 -5.65 -7.06
N TRP A 265 11.72 -6.88 -7.22
CA TRP A 265 11.16 -7.68 -6.10
C TRP A 265 11.41 -9.16 -6.32
N GLU A 266 11.06 -10.01 -5.36
CA GLU A 266 11.06 -11.47 -5.53
C GLU A 266 9.62 -11.99 -5.72
N MET A 267 9.37 -12.76 -6.77
CA MET A 267 8.10 -13.47 -6.97
C MET A 267 7.97 -14.70 -6.07
N SER A 268 9.07 -15.41 -5.88
CA SER A 268 9.25 -16.51 -4.94
C SER A 268 10.70 -16.47 -4.42
N PRO A 269 11.03 -17.15 -3.32
CA PRO A 269 12.38 -17.13 -2.77
C PRO A 269 13.45 -17.45 -3.82
N SER A 270 14.44 -16.56 -3.95
CA SER A 270 15.51 -16.62 -4.95
C SER A 270 15.06 -16.47 -6.42
N PHE A 271 13.89 -15.89 -6.67
CA PHE A 271 13.37 -15.61 -8.02
C PHE A 271 13.09 -14.11 -8.19
N PRO A 272 14.13 -13.29 -8.41
CA PRO A 272 13.96 -11.85 -8.56
C PRO A 272 13.29 -11.53 -9.90
N ALA A 273 12.43 -10.51 -9.89
CA ALA A 273 11.77 -9.94 -11.04
C ALA A 273 12.00 -8.43 -11.11
N LEU A 274 11.97 -7.90 -12.33
CA LEU A 274 12.16 -6.48 -12.58
C LEU A 274 11.10 -5.99 -13.57
N ILE A 275 10.49 -4.86 -13.25
CA ILE A 275 9.69 -4.07 -14.20
C ILE A 275 10.18 -2.63 -14.20
N GLY A 276 9.96 -1.93 -15.32
CA GLY A 276 10.31 -0.52 -15.44
C GLY A 276 10.05 0.03 -16.83
N HIS A 277 10.33 1.31 -16.98
CA HIS A 277 10.20 2.05 -18.23
C HIS A 277 11.58 2.48 -18.72
N ILE A 278 11.81 2.33 -20.01
CA ILE A 278 13.08 2.67 -20.68
C ILE A 278 12.81 3.66 -21.79
N GLU A 279 13.32 4.88 -21.65
CA GLU A 279 13.31 5.87 -22.73
C GLU A 279 14.40 5.55 -23.76
N ILE A 280 14.01 5.49 -25.04
CA ILE A 280 14.87 5.18 -26.18
C ILE A 280 14.61 6.17 -27.33
N GLU A 281 15.54 6.30 -28.28
CA GLU A 281 15.31 7.18 -29.46
C GLU A 281 14.26 6.64 -30.41
N THR A 282 14.28 5.33 -30.70
CA THR A 282 13.37 4.68 -31.64
C THR A 282 13.04 3.25 -31.23
N LEU A 283 11.79 2.85 -31.40
CA LEU A 283 11.33 1.48 -31.16
C LEU A 283 12.02 0.44 -32.06
N ARG A 284 12.64 0.87 -33.18
CA ARG A 284 13.36 -0.02 -34.10
C ARG A 284 14.53 -0.74 -33.43
N ASP A 285 15.21 -0.08 -32.50
CA ASP A 285 16.41 -0.59 -31.85
C ASP A 285 16.09 -1.39 -30.57
N TRP A 286 14.82 -1.36 -30.15
CA TRP A 286 14.36 -2.03 -28.91
C TRP A 286 14.76 -3.50 -28.79
N PRO A 287 14.63 -4.37 -29.84
CA PRO A 287 15.02 -5.78 -29.70
C PRO A 287 16.50 -5.99 -29.34
N GLN A 288 17.39 -5.12 -29.85
CA GLN A 288 18.81 -5.18 -29.54
C GLN A 288 19.10 -4.66 -28.13
N ILE A 289 18.52 -3.52 -27.77
CA ILE A 289 18.62 -2.93 -26.44
C ILE A 289 18.14 -3.92 -25.38
N MET A 290 16.97 -4.51 -25.57
CA MET A 290 16.37 -5.50 -24.65
C MET A 290 17.23 -6.76 -24.50
N SER A 291 17.90 -7.21 -25.59
CA SER A 291 18.83 -8.35 -25.52
C SER A 291 20.05 -8.04 -24.63
N HIS A 292 20.64 -6.85 -24.77
CA HIS A 292 21.75 -6.41 -23.92
C HIS A 292 21.33 -6.23 -22.47
N ILE A 293 20.15 -5.66 -22.23
CA ILE A 293 19.58 -5.49 -20.88
C ILE A 293 19.40 -6.84 -20.20
N ASN A 294 18.76 -7.81 -20.88
CA ASN A 294 18.52 -9.14 -20.33
C ASN A 294 19.82 -9.86 -19.98
N GLN A 295 20.83 -9.79 -20.87
CA GLN A 295 22.12 -10.39 -20.61
C GLN A 295 22.81 -9.76 -19.41
N MET A 296 22.86 -8.43 -19.34
CA MET A 296 23.49 -7.69 -18.25
C MET A 296 22.79 -7.96 -16.90
N LEU A 297 21.44 -7.94 -16.87
CA LEU A 297 20.67 -8.17 -15.65
C LEU A 297 20.85 -9.61 -15.14
N LEU A 298 20.90 -10.59 -16.05
CA LEU A 298 21.13 -11.99 -15.68
C LEU A 298 22.56 -12.21 -15.17
N GLU A 299 23.58 -11.74 -15.89
CA GLU A 299 24.99 -12.00 -15.57
C GLU A 299 25.46 -11.24 -14.32
N LYS A 300 25.02 -9.99 -14.13
CA LYS A 300 25.51 -9.12 -13.07
C LYS A 300 24.63 -9.15 -11.82
N HIS A 301 23.32 -9.21 -11.99
CA HIS A 301 22.36 -9.07 -10.89
C HIS A 301 21.55 -10.35 -10.63
N GLY A 302 21.66 -11.38 -11.48
CA GLY A 302 20.91 -12.64 -11.35
C GLY A 302 19.41 -12.47 -11.60
N ILE A 303 18.98 -11.42 -12.31
CA ILE A 303 17.58 -11.14 -12.64
C ILE A 303 17.30 -11.69 -14.05
N ASP A 304 16.46 -12.72 -14.13
CA ASP A 304 16.07 -13.36 -15.39
C ASP A 304 14.63 -13.04 -15.82
N HIS A 305 13.77 -12.62 -14.89
CA HIS A 305 12.40 -12.22 -15.17
C HIS A 305 12.29 -10.70 -15.29
N VAL A 306 12.31 -10.22 -16.54
CA VAL A 306 12.38 -8.79 -16.87
C VAL A 306 11.21 -8.39 -17.75
N THR A 307 10.46 -7.38 -17.34
CA THR A 307 9.39 -6.76 -18.12
C THR A 307 9.67 -5.26 -18.20
N LEU A 308 10.09 -4.78 -19.38
CA LEU A 308 10.40 -3.38 -19.61
C LEU A 308 9.53 -2.82 -20.71
N GLN A 309 8.96 -1.66 -20.47
CA GLN A 309 8.19 -0.91 -21.46
C GLN A 309 9.11 0.10 -22.14
N PRO A 310 9.30 0.02 -23.48
CA PRO A 310 10.05 1.04 -24.20
C PRO A 310 9.18 2.28 -24.44
N GLU A 311 9.76 3.46 -24.22
CA GLU A 311 9.16 4.75 -24.53
C GLU A 311 10.06 5.49 -25.53
N ALA A 312 9.59 5.63 -26.79
CA ALA A 312 10.36 6.29 -27.82
C ALA A 312 10.12 7.79 -27.84
N LEU A 313 11.17 8.61 -27.86
CA LEU A 313 11.08 10.07 -27.90
C LEU A 313 10.31 10.56 -29.14
N SER A 314 10.46 9.90 -30.30
CA SER A 314 9.72 10.24 -31.50
C SER A 314 8.21 9.97 -31.42
N SER A 315 7.79 9.07 -30.52
CA SER A 315 6.35 8.82 -30.31
C SER A 315 5.70 9.81 -29.35
N LEU A 316 6.50 10.51 -28.52
CA LEU A 316 6.00 11.57 -27.64
C LEU A 316 5.70 12.86 -28.42
N ASP A 317 6.49 13.15 -29.46
CA ASP A 317 6.25 14.32 -30.33
C ASP A 317 5.07 14.09 -31.32
N GLU A 318 4.90 12.85 -31.81
CA GLU A 318 3.76 12.52 -32.69
C GLU A 318 2.44 12.30 -31.91
N ALA A 319 2.50 11.87 -30.65
CA ALA A 319 1.30 11.75 -29.80
C ALA A 319 0.73 13.10 -29.37
N ASN A 320 1.53 14.18 -29.41
CA ASN A 320 1.07 15.53 -29.12
C ASN A 320 0.36 16.20 -30.33
N ASP A 321 0.48 15.66 -31.55
CA ASP A 321 -0.14 16.18 -32.76
C ASP A 321 -1.41 15.45 -33.22
N VAL A 322 -1.82 14.38 -32.53
CA VAL A 322 -3.13 13.77 -32.76
C VAL A 322 -4.14 14.49 -31.86
N PRO A 323 -5.08 15.27 -32.43
CA PRO A 323 -6.19 15.78 -31.64
C PRO A 323 -6.98 14.57 -31.15
N LEU A 324 -6.83 14.22 -29.86
CA LEU A 324 -7.69 13.25 -29.20
C LEU A 324 -9.12 13.81 -29.26
N GLN A 325 -9.90 13.32 -30.21
CA GLN A 325 -11.34 13.57 -30.20
C GLN A 325 -11.91 12.93 -28.94
N PRO A 326 -12.56 13.72 -28.08
CA PRO A 326 -13.24 13.16 -26.92
C PRO A 326 -14.37 12.26 -27.42
N SER A 327 -14.37 11.02 -26.99
CA SER A 327 -15.48 10.09 -27.22
C SER A 327 -16.66 10.35 -26.28
N LEU A 328 -17.02 11.63 -26.13
CA LEU A 328 -18.26 12.05 -25.49
C LEU A 328 -18.73 13.30 -26.23
N SER A 329 -19.98 13.26 -26.66
CA SER A 329 -20.68 14.28 -27.41
C SER A 329 -20.37 15.70 -26.92
N ASP A 330 -19.94 16.56 -27.89
CA ASP A 330 -19.73 18.00 -27.75
C ASP A 330 -20.98 18.68 -27.17
N GLU A 331 -21.09 18.82 -25.87
CA GLU A 331 -21.85 19.90 -25.27
C GLU A 331 -20.88 20.87 -24.62
N LYS A 332 -20.70 22.00 -25.28
CA LYS A 332 -19.93 23.14 -24.82
C LYS A 332 -20.52 23.68 -23.52
N VAL A 333 -20.03 23.20 -22.40
CA VAL A 333 -20.19 23.92 -21.14
C VAL A 333 -19.19 25.09 -21.16
N SER A 334 -19.69 26.26 -21.44
CA SER A 334 -18.92 27.49 -21.54
C SER A 334 -18.40 27.94 -20.17
N TYR A 335 -17.19 27.46 -19.80
CA TYR A 335 -16.41 28.10 -18.74
C TYR A 335 -15.42 29.08 -19.34
N GLN A 336 -15.32 30.29 -18.75
CA GLN A 336 -14.34 31.31 -19.15
C GLN A 336 -12.92 31.04 -18.66
N GLY A 337 -12.54 29.77 -18.50
CA GLY A 337 -11.18 29.30 -18.27
C GLY A 337 -10.83 28.26 -19.33
N ASN A 338 -9.59 28.21 -19.80
CA ASN A 338 -9.15 27.17 -20.71
C ASN A 338 -9.10 25.86 -19.97
N THR A 339 -9.67 24.81 -20.57
CA THR A 339 -9.60 23.44 -20.04
C THR A 339 -8.47 22.70 -20.74
N PHE A 340 -7.62 22.06 -19.94
CA PHE A 340 -6.47 21.27 -20.37
C PHE A 340 -6.56 19.87 -19.75
N TYR A 341 -5.77 18.94 -20.28
CA TYR A 341 -5.71 17.58 -19.78
C TYR A 341 -4.28 17.18 -19.49
N VAL A 342 -4.09 16.40 -18.44
CA VAL A 342 -2.81 15.78 -18.11
C VAL A 342 -2.98 14.26 -18.06
N ALA A 343 -2.05 13.54 -18.66
CA ALA A 343 -2.01 12.09 -18.59
C ALA A 343 -1.53 11.67 -17.18
N CYS A 344 -2.32 10.83 -16.55
CA CYS A 344 -2.05 10.24 -15.25
C CYS A 344 -2.06 8.72 -15.36
N ALA A 345 -1.48 8.04 -14.37
CA ALA A 345 -1.44 6.59 -14.31
C ALA A 345 -2.05 6.06 -13.01
N SER A 346 -2.72 4.92 -13.10
CA SER A 346 -3.17 4.15 -11.96
C SER A 346 -2.73 2.70 -12.13
N THR A 347 -2.84 1.89 -11.08
CA THR A 347 -2.60 0.44 -11.17
C THR A 347 -3.54 -0.28 -12.14
N ASP A 348 -4.59 0.41 -12.59
CA ASP A 348 -5.65 -0.10 -13.49
C ASP A 348 -5.49 0.41 -14.93
N GLY A 349 -4.42 1.17 -15.19
CA GLY A 349 -4.07 1.74 -16.48
C GLY A 349 -4.04 3.27 -16.50
N PRO A 350 -3.71 3.85 -17.66
CA PRO A 350 -3.67 5.30 -17.84
C PRO A 350 -5.06 5.91 -17.79
N HIS A 351 -5.13 7.17 -17.36
CA HIS A 351 -6.32 8.00 -17.37
C HIS A 351 -5.93 9.48 -17.54
N HIS A 352 -6.88 10.32 -17.90
CA HIS A 352 -6.67 11.77 -18.05
C HIS A 352 -7.35 12.51 -16.91
N MET A 353 -6.63 13.45 -16.34
CA MET A 353 -7.17 14.41 -15.39
C MET A 353 -7.27 15.78 -16.08
N ALA A 354 -8.47 16.35 -16.07
CA ALA A 354 -8.69 17.70 -16.58
C ALA A 354 -8.28 18.74 -15.53
N TYR A 355 -7.84 19.91 -16.00
CA TYR A 355 -7.68 21.08 -15.15
C TYR A 355 -8.11 22.35 -15.89
N HIS A 356 -8.60 23.31 -15.13
CA HIS A 356 -9.00 24.63 -15.61
C HIS A 356 -7.96 25.65 -15.15
N ALA A 357 -7.60 26.59 -16.01
CA ALA A 357 -6.56 27.54 -15.69
C ALA A 357 -6.93 28.98 -16.03
N TRP A 358 -6.48 29.91 -15.19
CA TRP A 358 -6.65 31.38 -15.32
C TRP A 358 -5.29 32.06 -15.13
N GLY A 359 -5.09 33.17 -15.83
CA GLY A 359 -3.85 33.94 -15.75
C GLY A 359 -2.84 33.57 -16.84
N ASP A 360 -1.63 34.10 -16.73
CA ASP A 360 -0.56 33.87 -17.71
C ASP A 360 0.15 32.52 -17.39
N PRO A 361 0.14 31.56 -18.32
CA PRO A 361 0.84 30.29 -18.13
C PRO A 361 2.38 30.42 -17.96
N LYS A 362 2.95 31.58 -18.30
CA LYS A 362 4.35 31.90 -18.07
C LYS A 362 4.63 32.50 -16.68
N ASN A 363 3.59 32.77 -15.90
CA ASN A 363 3.78 33.28 -14.54
C ASN A 363 4.46 32.19 -13.67
N PRO A 364 5.64 32.46 -13.08
CA PRO A 364 6.33 31.49 -12.24
C PRO A 364 5.64 31.21 -10.90
N GLN A 365 4.67 32.06 -10.52
CA GLN A 365 3.84 31.84 -9.35
C GLN A 365 2.59 31.04 -9.74
N VAL A 366 2.56 29.77 -9.34
CA VAL A 366 1.44 28.88 -9.64
C VAL A 366 0.66 28.58 -8.36
N LEU A 367 -0.66 28.79 -8.40
CA LEU A 367 -1.59 28.44 -7.34
C LEU A 367 -2.43 27.24 -7.78
N VAL A 368 -2.27 26.10 -7.12
CA VAL A 368 -3.06 24.88 -7.37
C VAL A 368 -4.24 24.86 -6.39
N CYS A 369 -5.48 24.88 -6.92
CA CYS A 369 -6.71 24.89 -6.13
C CYS A 369 -7.44 23.55 -6.28
N VAL A 370 -7.48 22.73 -5.23
CA VAL A 370 -8.04 21.38 -5.25
C VAL A 370 -9.32 21.29 -4.44
N HIS A 371 -10.37 20.82 -5.08
CA HIS A 371 -11.75 20.82 -4.59
C HIS A 371 -12.07 19.68 -3.58
N GLY A 372 -13.28 19.74 -3.00
CA GLY A 372 -13.82 18.72 -2.09
C GLY A 372 -14.28 17.44 -2.79
N LEU A 373 -14.73 16.46 -2.00
CA LEU A 373 -14.98 15.06 -2.40
C LEU A 373 -15.88 14.92 -3.65
N THR A 374 -17.04 15.59 -3.67
CA THR A 374 -18.03 15.49 -4.74
C THR A 374 -18.02 16.71 -5.68
N ARG A 375 -17.04 17.60 -5.50
CA ARG A 375 -16.94 18.89 -6.16
C ARG A 375 -16.02 18.81 -7.40
N ARG A 376 -15.71 19.96 -8.00
CA ARG A 376 -14.86 20.06 -9.20
C ARG A 376 -14.07 21.38 -9.23
N GLY A 377 -13.12 21.51 -10.14
CA GLY A 377 -12.25 22.68 -10.28
C GLY A 377 -13.00 24.01 -10.48
N ALA A 378 -14.21 23.96 -11.06
CA ALA A 378 -15.06 25.13 -11.26
C ALA A 378 -15.50 25.83 -9.95
N ASP A 379 -15.43 25.18 -8.81
CA ASP A 379 -15.69 25.80 -7.49
C ASP A 379 -14.82 27.02 -7.24
N PHE A 380 -13.61 27.02 -7.79
CA PHE A 380 -12.62 28.06 -7.60
C PHE A 380 -12.69 29.19 -8.62
N LYS A 381 -13.69 29.20 -9.52
CA LYS A 381 -13.79 30.21 -10.58
C LYS A 381 -13.65 31.65 -10.06
N THR A 382 -14.45 32.04 -9.06
CA THR A 382 -14.44 33.39 -8.49
C THR A 382 -13.10 33.75 -7.84
N LEU A 383 -12.52 32.78 -7.09
CA LEU A 383 -11.19 32.93 -6.52
C LEU A 383 -10.12 33.05 -7.61
N ALA A 384 -10.17 32.17 -8.63
CA ALA A 384 -9.20 32.18 -9.72
C ALA A 384 -9.22 33.47 -10.51
N GLU A 385 -10.41 34.01 -10.85
CA GLU A 385 -10.57 35.30 -11.50
C GLU A 385 -10.00 36.45 -10.64
N ALA A 386 -10.13 36.37 -9.33
CA ALA A 386 -9.59 37.37 -8.41
C ALA A 386 -8.05 37.27 -8.21
N MET A 387 -7.45 36.08 -8.41
CA MET A 387 -6.02 35.81 -8.20
C MET A 387 -5.18 35.81 -9.50
N CYS A 388 -5.81 35.75 -10.67
CA CYS A 388 -5.13 35.50 -11.95
C CYS A 388 -4.19 36.62 -12.42
N GLN A 389 -4.20 37.78 -11.79
CA GLN A 389 -3.22 38.84 -12.05
C GLN A 389 -1.86 38.55 -11.38
N ASP A 390 -1.88 37.88 -10.23
CA ASP A 390 -0.71 37.62 -9.41
C ASP A 390 -0.19 36.18 -9.62
N TYR A 391 -1.08 35.27 -10.04
CA TYR A 391 -0.84 33.83 -10.18
C TYR A 391 -1.30 33.25 -11.51
N TYR A 392 -0.61 32.23 -11.98
CA TYR A 392 -1.23 31.23 -12.86
C TYR A 392 -2.03 30.27 -11.98
N VAL A 393 -3.36 30.37 -11.96
CA VAL A 393 -4.24 29.59 -11.09
C VAL A 393 -4.68 28.33 -11.83
N VAL A 394 -4.43 27.16 -11.24
CA VAL A 394 -4.71 25.84 -11.82
C VAL A 394 -5.67 25.09 -10.92
N CYS A 395 -6.83 24.73 -11.44
CA CYS A 395 -7.92 24.08 -10.70
C CYS A 395 -8.24 22.73 -11.35
N PRO A 396 -7.63 21.61 -10.90
CA PRO A 396 -7.91 20.30 -11.45
C PRO A 396 -9.32 19.83 -11.09
N ASP A 397 -9.94 19.08 -11.99
CA ASP A 397 -11.04 18.17 -11.70
C ASP A 397 -10.39 16.84 -11.26
N VAL A 398 -10.36 16.54 -9.97
CA VAL A 398 -9.76 15.28 -9.47
C VAL A 398 -10.44 14.09 -10.14
N VAL A 399 -9.69 13.08 -10.53
CA VAL A 399 -10.18 11.89 -11.26
C VAL A 399 -11.52 11.38 -10.73
N GLY A 400 -12.45 11.07 -11.65
CA GLY A 400 -13.84 10.73 -11.35
C GLY A 400 -14.75 11.93 -11.07
N ARG A 401 -14.30 13.18 -11.29
CA ARG A 401 -15.12 14.40 -11.12
C ARG A 401 -14.97 15.30 -12.33
N GLY A 402 -15.96 16.17 -12.52
CA GLY A 402 -15.95 17.10 -13.62
C GLY A 402 -15.78 16.41 -14.98
N VAL A 403 -14.82 16.88 -15.77
CA VAL A 403 -14.54 16.34 -17.11
C VAL A 403 -13.28 15.44 -17.14
N SER A 404 -12.80 15.03 -15.96
CA SER A 404 -11.75 14.01 -15.83
C SER A 404 -12.29 12.60 -16.07
N ASP A 405 -11.41 11.68 -16.47
CA ASP A 405 -11.76 10.27 -16.65
C ASP A 405 -12.27 9.61 -15.37
N HIS A 406 -13.02 8.53 -15.52
CA HIS A 406 -13.45 7.65 -14.43
C HIS A 406 -12.48 6.47 -14.31
N LEU A 407 -12.17 6.05 -13.07
CA LEU A 407 -11.33 4.87 -12.83
C LEU A 407 -12.14 3.58 -12.99
N LYS A 408 -11.53 2.57 -13.62
CA LYS A 408 -12.16 1.26 -13.81
C LYS A 408 -12.33 0.52 -12.47
N ASN A 409 -11.33 0.64 -11.57
CA ASN A 409 -11.40 0.10 -10.23
C ASN A 409 -11.79 1.19 -9.21
N PRO A 410 -13.03 1.18 -8.70
CA PRO A 410 -13.49 2.19 -7.76
C PRO A 410 -12.68 2.30 -6.46
N MET A 411 -12.00 1.22 -6.04
CA MET A 411 -11.16 1.23 -4.83
C MET A 411 -9.96 2.17 -4.93
N LEU A 412 -9.60 2.61 -6.14
CA LEU A 412 -8.53 3.59 -6.37
C LEU A 412 -8.98 5.04 -6.13
N TYR A 413 -10.27 5.33 -5.92
CA TYR A 413 -10.73 6.66 -5.51
C TYR A 413 -10.32 6.99 -4.07
N ALA A 414 -9.00 7.11 -3.85
CA ALA A 414 -8.38 7.30 -2.55
C ALA A 414 -7.23 8.31 -2.62
N VAL A 415 -6.87 8.90 -1.47
CA VAL A 415 -5.86 9.96 -1.38
C VAL A 415 -4.52 9.59 -2.04
N PRO A 416 -3.99 8.35 -1.93
CA PRO A 416 -2.73 8.01 -2.60
C PRO A 416 -2.78 8.17 -4.13
N GLN A 417 -3.86 7.77 -4.80
CA GLN A 417 -4.03 7.97 -6.24
C GLN A 417 -4.16 9.45 -6.57
N TYR A 418 -4.94 10.20 -5.79
CA TYR A 418 -5.10 11.63 -6.01
C TYR A 418 -3.78 12.39 -5.87
N VAL A 419 -2.91 12.00 -4.93
CA VAL A 419 -1.55 12.57 -4.80
C VAL A 419 -0.70 12.23 -6.02
N ALA A 420 -0.75 11.00 -6.54
CA ALA A 420 -0.02 10.61 -7.75
C ALA A 420 -0.46 11.43 -8.96
N ASP A 421 -1.77 11.70 -9.09
CA ASP A 421 -2.30 12.54 -10.16
C ASP A 421 -1.84 14.02 -10.03
N MET A 422 -1.76 14.53 -8.80
CA MET A 422 -1.23 15.90 -8.56
C MET A 422 0.28 15.99 -8.85
N ILE A 423 1.05 14.95 -8.58
CA ILE A 423 2.47 14.87 -8.97
C ILE A 423 2.59 14.94 -10.49
N SER A 424 1.76 14.19 -11.22
CA SER A 424 1.71 14.22 -12.69
C SER A 424 1.33 15.62 -13.21
N LEU A 425 0.34 16.27 -12.59
CA LEU A 425 -0.06 17.65 -12.94
C LEU A 425 1.09 18.65 -12.77
N ILE A 426 1.77 18.66 -11.62
CA ILE A 426 2.84 19.63 -11.35
C ILE A 426 4.05 19.37 -12.24
N LYS A 427 4.38 18.09 -12.52
CA LYS A 427 5.39 17.72 -13.52
C LYS A 427 5.02 18.24 -14.92
N HIS A 428 3.74 18.09 -15.34
CA HIS A 428 3.23 18.59 -16.62
C HIS A 428 3.33 20.13 -16.72
N LEU A 429 3.04 20.85 -15.64
CA LEU A 429 3.17 22.31 -15.60
C LEU A 429 4.63 22.79 -15.68
N GLY A 430 5.62 21.91 -15.49
CA GLY A 430 7.04 22.24 -15.59
C GLY A 430 7.55 23.19 -14.51
N VAL A 431 6.88 23.28 -13.36
CA VAL A 431 7.21 24.22 -12.28
C VAL A 431 7.85 23.49 -11.10
N SER A 432 8.83 24.13 -10.46
CA SER A 432 9.55 23.58 -9.31
C SER A 432 8.85 23.81 -7.97
N GLN A 433 7.99 24.83 -7.89
CA GLN A 433 7.27 25.19 -6.67
C GLN A 433 5.86 25.68 -6.99
N VAL A 434 4.92 25.39 -6.09
CA VAL A 434 3.52 25.84 -6.17
C VAL A 434 3.03 26.29 -4.80
N ASP A 435 2.04 27.18 -4.79
CA ASP A 435 1.19 27.42 -3.65
C ASP A 435 -0.05 26.52 -3.76
N TRP A 436 -0.60 26.10 -2.63
CA TRP A 436 -1.70 25.11 -2.59
C TRP A 436 -2.90 25.64 -1.83
N PHE A 437 -4.07 25.56 -2.47
CA PHE A 437 -5.36 25.78 -1.82
C PHE A 437 -6.15 24.47 -1.86
N GLY A 438 -6.42 23.85 -0.71
CA GLY A 438 -7.16 22.59 -0.66
C GLY A 438 -8.43 22.67 0.16
N THR A 439 -9.59 22.46 -0.47
CA THR A 439 -10.88 22.37 0.23
C THR A 439 -11.18 20.91 0.60
N SER A 440 -11.45 20.64 1.89
CA SER A 440 -11.88 19.31 2.34
C SER A 440 -10.93 18.20 1.84
N MET A 441 -11.37 17.31 0.95
CA MET A 441 -10.51 16.30 0.31
C MET A 441 -9.23 16.90 -0.30
N GLY A 442 -9.33 18.08 -0.95
CA GLY A 442 -8.16 18.79 -1.51
C GLY A 442 -7.14 19.20 -0.44
N GLY A 443 -7.60 19.48 0.79
CA GLY A 443 -6.74 19.71 1.94
C GLY A 443 -6.03 18.43 2.43
N LEU A 444 -6.72 17.28 2.43
CA LEU A 444 -6.11 15.98 2.75
C LEU A 444 -5.02 15.60 1.73
N ILE A 445 -5.30 15.78 0.43
CA ILE A 445 -4.33 15.56 -0.65
C ILE A 445 -3.10 16.45 -0.43
N GLY A 446 -3.32 17.76 -0.16
CA GLY A 446 -2.26 18.72 0.09
C GLY A 446 -1.41 18.38 1.31
N MET A 447 -2.02 17.95 2.42
CA MET A 447 -1.29 17.54 3.63
C MET A 447 -0.38 16.32 3.37
N VAL A 448 -0.88 15.30 2.66
CA VAL A 448 -0.05 14.13 2.31
C VAL A 448 1.07 14.53 1.37
N TYR A 449 0.79 15.33 0.34
CA TYR A 449 1.80 15.75 -0.63
C TYR A 449 2.84 16.69 -0.02
N ALA A 450 2.43 17.64 0.84
CA ALA A 450 3.36 18.55 1.53
C ALA A 450 4.30 17.84 2.51
N ALA A 451 3.88 16.68 3.05
CA ALA A 451 4.70 15.86 3.94
C ALA A 451 5.73 14.97 3.21
N MET A 452 5.62 14.83 1.89
CA MET A 452 6.54 14.00 1.10
C MET A 452 7.93 14.68 0.99
N PRO A 453 9.02 13.89 0.95
CA PRO A 453 10.34 14.43 0.63
C PRO A 453 10.33 15.17 -0.72
N ASN A 454 10.98 16.35 -0.77
CA ASN A 454 11.06 17.19 -1.97
C ASN A 454 9.70 17.68 -2.51
N SER A 455 8.70 17.80 -1.64
CA SER A 455 7.41 18.38 -2.04
C SER A 455 7.58 19.76 -2.68
N PRO A 456 6.91 20.04 -3.81
CA PRO A 456 6.95 21.36 -4.46
C PRO A 456 6.06 22.40 -3.77
N ILE A 457 5.27 22.01 -2.76
CA ILE A 457 4.35 22.94 -2.09
C ILE A 457 5.12 23.89 -1.19
N ARG A 458 5.05 25.20 -1.48
CA ARG A 458 5.76 26.26 -0.78
C ARG A 458 4.98 26.79 0.43
N ARG A 459 3.67 26.94 0.30
CA ARG A 459 2.72 27.34 1.35
C ARG A 459 1.34 26.77 1.03
N MET A 460 0.51 26.56 2.05
CA MET A 460 -0.75 25.85 1.90
C MET A 460 -1.89 26.50 2.68
N LEU A 461 -3.02 26.79 2.01
CA LEU A 461 -4.30 27.08 2.64
C LEU A 461 -5.12 25.79 2.71
N ILE A 462 -5.52 25.43 3.92
CA ILE A 462 -6.36 24.27 4.21
C ILE A 462 -7.75 24.79 4.54
N ASN A 463 -8.73 24.47 3.70
CA ASN A 463 -10.09 24.89 3.87
C ASN A 463 -10.92 23.76 4.52
N ASP A 464 -11.18 23.93 5.79
CA ASP A 464 -12.11 23.21 6.66
C ASP A 464 -11.93 21.69 6.72
N VAL A 465 -10.68 21.25 6.87
CA VAL A 465 -10.34 19.83 7.07
C VAL A 465 -9.10 19.70 7.95
N GLY A 466 -8.99 18.57 8.64
CA GLY A 466 -7.82 18.23 9.46
C GLY A 466 -7.46 16.74 9.40
N PRO A 467 -6.40 16.33 10.10
CA PRO A 467 -6.01 14.93 10.20
C PRO A 467 -7.06 14.02 10.84
N ARG A 468 -7.96 14.59 11.66
CA ARG A 468 -9.11 13.91 12.28
C ARG A 468 -10.38 14.45 11.67
N LEU A 469 -11.25 13.55 11.22
CA LEU A 469 -12.57 13.84 10.70
C LEU A 469 -13.62 13.33 11.68
N GLU A 470 -14.65 14.15 11.95
CA GLU A 470 -15.69 13.77 12.90
C GLU A 470 -16.55 12.62 12.35
N PRO A 471 -16.73 11.50 13.10
CA PRO A 471 -17.44 10.31 12.59
C PRO A 471 -18.88 10.58 12.14
N ALA A 472 -19.59 11.51 12.81
CA ALA A 472 -20.94 11.88 12.43
C ALA A 472 -21.01 12.53 11.04
N ALA A 473 -20.03 13.39 10.71
CA ALA A 473 -19.94 14.03 9.40
C ALA A 473 -19.61 12.99 8.30
N ILE A 474 -18.70 12.05 8.58
CA ILE A 474 -18.40 10.95 7.66
C ILE A 474 -19.64 10.10 7.38
N ALA A 475 -20.42 9.76 8.42
CA ALA A 475 -21.67 9.03 8.26
C ALA A 475 -22.70 9.81 7.42
N ARG A 476 -22.81 11.13 7.65
CA ARG A 476 -23.66 12.03 6.85
C ARG A 476 -23.21 12.05 5.37
N LEU A 477 -21.90 12.21 5.10
CA LEU A 477 -21.38 12.17 3.75
C LEU A 477 -21.69 10.82 3.07
N GLY A 478 -21.50 9.70 3.76
CA GLY A 478 -21.80 8.36 3.26
C GLY A 478 -23.30 8.14 2.97
N SER A 479 -24.20 8.93 3.55
CA SER A 479 -25.64 8.80 3.31
C SER A 479 -26.10 9.35 1.95
N TYR A 480 -25.35 10.25 1.33
CA TYR A 480 -25.74 10.86 0.04
C TYR A 480 -24.70 10.70 -1.08
N VAL A 481 -23.44 10.48 -0.78
CA VAL A 481 -22.39 10.26 -1.80
C VAL A 481 -22.69 8.96 -2.55
N GLY A 482 -22.76 9.05 -3.88
CA GLY A 482 -23.08 7.90 -4.75
C GLY A 482 -24.56 7.54 -4.81
N GLN A 483 -25.42 8.25 -4.08
CA GLN A 483 -26.88 8.04 -4.21
C GLN A 483 -27.40 8.67 -5.50
N PRO A 484 -28.48 8.13 -6.08
CA PRO A 484 -29.13 8.71 -7.25
C PRO A 484 -29.54 10.17 -7.00
N PHE A 485 -29.07 11.07 -7.86
CA PHE A 485 -29.44 12.47 -7.88
C PHE A 485 -29.90 12.79 -9.30
N VAL A 486 -31.18 12.65 -9.58
CA VAL A 486 -31.75 12.74 -10.93
C VAL A 486 -33.02 13.57 -10.90
N PHE A 487 -33.09 14.62 -11.69
CA PHE A 487 -34.22 15.54 -11.77
C PHE A 487 -34.59 15.82 -13.23
N PRO A 488 -35.90 15.97 -13.56
CA PRO A 488 -36.33 16.29 -14.91
C PRO A 488 -36.01 17.75 -15.33
N GLU A 489 -35.83 18.66 -14.36
CA GLU A 489 -35.59 20.07 -14.61
C GLU A 489 -34.34 20.56 -13.87
N ARG A 490 -33.52 21.38 -14.55
CA ARG A 490 -32.31 21.98 -13.98
C ARG A 490 -32.57 22.76 -12.68
N LYS A 491 -33.70 23.52 -12.65
CA LYS A 491 -34.07 24.30 -11.46
C LYS A 491 -34.28 23.41 -10.23
N GLN A 492 -35.00 22.32 -10.41
CA GLN A 492 -35.26 21.35 -9.31
C GLN A 492 -33.96 20.72 -8.81
N ALA A 493 -33.06 20.35 -9.72
CA ALA A 493 -31.74 19.84 -9.39
C ALA A 493 -30.91 20.87 -8.62
N LEU A 494 -30.91 22.15 -9.05
CA LEU A 494 -30.20 23.23 -8.37
C LEU A 494 -30.77 23.49 -6.98
N ASP A 495 -32.09 23.57 -6.83
CA ASP A 495 -32.75 23.79 -5.54
C ASP A 495 -32.46 22.65 -4.55
N ALA A 496 -32.46 21.41 -5.04
CA ALA A 496 -32.08 20.23 -4.24
C ALA A 496 -30.61 20.29 -3.81
N LEU A 497 -29.70 20.66 -4.73
CA LEU A 497 -28.27 20.78 -4.43
C LEU A 497 -28.00 21.93 -3.46
N ASN A 498 -28.67 23.07 -3.60
CA ASN A 498 -28.60 24.19 -2.67
C ASN A 498 -29.06 23.78 -1.26
N THR A 499 -30.08 22.93 -1.16
CA THR A 499 -30.55 22.38 0.12
C THR A 499 -29.47 21.49 0.77
N ILE A 500 -28.80 20.65 -0.01
CA ILE A 500 -27.69 19.80 0.48
C ILE A 500 -26.51 20.67 0.94
N CYS A 501 -26.23 21.75 0.23
CA CYS A 501 -25.12 22.68 0.51
C CYS A 501 -25.49 23.81 1.49
N ALA A 502 -26.67 23.84 2.06
CA ALA A 502 -27.14 24.92 2.94
C ALA A 502 -26.20 25.24 4.11
N SER A 503 -25.46 24.23 4.60
CA SER A 503 -24.45 24.39 5.65
C SER A 503 -23.22 25.22 5.23
N PHE A 504 -23.00 25.50 3.93
CA PHE A 504 -21.85 26.27 3.44
C PHE A 504 -21.98 27.78 3.73
N GLY A 505 -23.05 28.18 4.36
CA GLY A 505 -23.37 29.55 4.74
C GLY A 505 -24.47 30.17 3.87
N GLU A 506 -24.87 31.38 4.24
CA GLU A 506 -25.89 32.10 3.49
C GLU A 506 -25.29 32.66 2.17
N HIS A 507 -25.94 32.35 1.05
CA HIS A 507 -25.57 32.83 -0.29
C HIS A 507 -26.78 33.36 -1.02
N THR A 508 -26.55 34.35 -1.89
CA THR A 508 -27.60 34.83 -2.80
C THR A 508 -27.90 33.78 -3.87
N PRO A 509 -29.07 33.87 -4.54
CA PRO A 509 -29.37 32.97 -5.66
C PRO A 509 -28.29 32.99 -6.77
N GLU A 510 -27.67 34.13 -7.02
CA GLU A 510 -26.60 34.31 -8.00
C GLU A 510 -25.30 33.62 -7.52
N GLU A 511 -24.95 33.74 -6.24
CA GLU A 511 -23.80 33.07 -5.65
C GLU A 511 -23.99 31.55 -5.69
N TRP A 512 -25.21 31.04 -5.38
CA TRP A 512 -25.53 29.61 -5.52
C TRP A 512 -25.45 29.13 -6.97
N GLU A 513 -25.92 29.92 -7.94
CA GLU A 513 -25.78 29.58 -9.37
C GLU A 513 -24.30 29.46 -9.77
N ILE A 514 -23.46 30.42 -9.35
CA ILE A 514 -22.02 30.40 -9.62
C ILE A 514 -21.36 29.16 -9.02
N TYR A 515 -21.73 28.77 -7.79
CA TYR A 515 -21.07 27.71 -7.04
C TYR A 515 -21.62 26.31 -7.34
N ASN A 516 -22.93 26.15 -7.41
CA ASN A 516 -23.61 24.87 -7.60
C ASN A 516 -24.06 24.61 -9.04
N GLY A 517 -24.29 25.65 -9.84
CA GLY A 517 -24.69 25.47 -11.24
C GLY A 517 -23.73 24.59 -12.05
N PRO A 518 -22.40 24.79 -11.95
CA PRO A 518 -21.42 23.96 -12.63
C PRO A 518 -21.38 22.48 -12.19
N MET A 519 -21.97 22.14 -11.06
CA MET A 519 -22.06 20.76 -10.58
C MET A 519 -23.10 19.92 -11.31
N LEU A 520 -24.02 20.57 -12.02
CA LEU A 520 -25.14 19.91 -12.70
C LEU A 520 -24.75 19.55 -14.14
N LEU A 521 -25.08 18.33 -14.52
CA LEU A 521 -24.90 17.80 -15.88
C LEU A 521 -26.23 17.28 -16.40
N GLU A 522 -26.60 17.72 -17.61
CA GLU A 522 -27.72 17.14 -18.34
C GLU A 522 -27.26 15.87 -19.10
N LYS A 523 -27.96 14.78 -18.88
CA LYS A 523 -27.72 13.53 -19.58
C LYS A 523 -29.07 12.86 -19.89
N GLU A 524 -29.33 12.58 -21.16
CA GLU A 524 -30.54 11.88 -21.61
C GLU A 524 -31.86 12.57 -21.16
N GLY A 525 -31.85 13.91 -21.10
CA GLY A 525 -33.03 14.72 -20.73
C GLY A 525 -33.29 14.81 -19.23
N VAL A 526 -32.35 14.38 -18.39
CA VAL A 526 -32.39 14.52 -16.93
C VAL A 526 -31.13 15.19 -16.40
N TRP A 527 -31.28 15.89 -15.28
CA TRP A 527 -30.20 16.62 -14.61
C TRP A 527 -29.65 15.80 -13.44
N GLY A 528 -28.33 15.61 -13.43
CA GLY A 528 -27.57 14.86 -12.41
C GLY A 528 -26.35 15.60 -11.92
N LEU A 529 -25.55 14.99 -11.07
CA LEU A 529 -24.28 15.52 -10.58
C LEU A 529 -23.13 15.08 -11.48
N HIS A 530 -22.12 15.96 -11.59
CA HIS A 530 -20.96 15.81 -12.47
C HIS A 530 -19.81 15.06 -11.78
N TYR A 531 -20.08 13.87 -11.21
CA TYR A 531 -19.06 12.99 -10.65
C TYR A 531 -19.45 11.51 -10.80
N ASP A 532 -18.45 10.61 -10.73
CA ASP A 532 -18.67 9.16 -10.73
C ASP A 532 -19.30 8.71 -9.39
N PRO A 533 -20.50 8.13 -9.39
CA PRO A 533 -21.13 7.60 -8.16
C PRO A 533 -20.26 6.57 -7.43
N ASN A 534 -19.36 5.89 -8.14
CA ASN A 534 -18.46 4.88 -7.58
C ASN A 534 -17.41 5.45 -6.60
N ILE A 535 -17.26 6.77 -6.50
CA ILE A 535 -16.43 7.37 -5.44
C ILE A 535 -16.92 7.02 -4.02
N SER A 536 -18.16 6.55 -3.89
CA SER A 536 -18.74 6.05 -2.62
C SER A 536 -18.16 4.70 -2.20
N VAL A 537 -17.65 3.90 -3.12
CA VAL A 537 -17.22 2.51 -2.86
C VAL A 537 -16.11 2.42 -1.79
N PRO A 538 -15.03 3.21 -1.84
CA PRO A 538 -14.04 3.20 -0.77
C PRO A 538 -14.60 3.64 0.59
N PHE A 539 -15.55 4.56 0.61
CA PHE A 539 -16.22 4.99 1.85
C PHE A 539 -16.97 3.86 2.54
N ALA A 540 -17.72 3.05 1.76
CA ALA A 540 -18.44 1.91 2.29
C ALA A 540 -17.52 0.78 2.79
N ALA A 541 -16.28 0.72 2.28
CA ALA A 541 -15.29 -0.29 2.64
C ALA A 541 -14.51 0.04 3.94
N VAL A 542 -14.57 1.29 4.43
CA VAL A 542 -13.81 1.72 5.62
C VAL A 542 -14.46 1.16 6.89
N ASN A 543 -13.71 0.35 7.62
CA ASN A 543 -14.09 -0.09 8.97
C ASN A 543 -13.43 0.81 10.05
N PRO A 544 -13.88 0.74 11.34
CA PRO A 544 -13.35 1.60 12.41
C PRO A 544 -11.83 1.48 12.63
N LEU A 545 -11.24 0.31 12.40
CA LEU A 545 -9.81 0.10 12.54
C LEU A 545 -9.04 0.82 11.43
N MET A 546 -9.52 0.72 10.18
CA MET A 546 -8.94 1.43 9.03
C MET A 546 -9.08 2.94 9.19
N ALA A 547 -10.23 3.44 9.67
CA ALA A 547 -10.44 4.86 9.95
C ALA A 547 -9.44 5.39 10.97
N LYS A 548 -9.21 4.65 12.07
CA LYS A 548 -8.22 5.03 13.10
C LYS A 548 -6.80 4.98 12.58
N ALA A 549 -6.44 3.98 11.78
CA ALA A 549 -5.12 3.89 11.16
C ALA A 549 -4.88 5.05 10.19
N GLY A 550 -5.89 5.40 9.39
CA GLY A 550 -5.85 6.57 8.48
C GLY A 550 -5.68 7.88 9.26
N GLU A 551 -6.41 8.09 10.34
CA GLU A 551 -6.25 9.27 11.22
C GLU A 551 -4.81 9.35 11.76
N MET A 552 -4.26 8.25 12.27
CA MET A 552 -2.89 8.22 12.79
C MET A 552 -1.87 8.56 11.70
N ALA A 553 -2.03 8.01 10.48
CA ALA A 553 -1.15 8.30 9.36
C ALA A 553 -1.23 9.78 8.95
N MET A 554 -2.44 10.37 8.92
CA MET A 554 -2.63 11.79 8.62
C MET A 554 -2.00 12.70 9.67
N TRP A 555 -2.09 12.36 10.97
CA TRP A 555 -1.40 13.12 12.03
C TRP A 555 0.12 13.02 11.88
N GLN A 556 0.66 11.87 11.49
CA GLN A 556 2.10 11.72 11.24
C GLN A 556 2.55 12.56 10.04
N ALA A 557 1.82 12.51 8.94
CA ALA A 557 2.09 13.35 7.76
C ALA A 557 2.04 14.84 8.14
N PHE A 558 0.97 15.29 8.81
CA PHE A 558 0.79 16.68 9.20
C PHE A 558 1.93 17.23 10.09
N LYS A 559 2.47 16.41 10.99
CA LYS A 559 3.62 16.78 11.84
C LYS A 559 4.91 17.02 11.06
N GLN A 560 5.04 16.44 9.88
CA GLN A 560 6.24 16.55 9.02
C GLN A 560 6.17 17.75 8.07
N ILE A 561 5.08 18.52 8.05
CA ILE A 561 4.92 19.68 7.19
C ILE A 561 5.62 20.88 7.84
N HIS A 562 6.61 21.46 7.17
CA HIS A 562 7.41 22.59 7.67
C HIS A 562 7.25 23.88 6.84
N ILE A 563 6.17 23.97 6.04
CA ILE A 563 5.84 25.15 5.25
C ILE A 563 4.81 26.03 5.96
N PRO A 564 4.69 27.33 5.65
CA PRO A 564 3.62 28.18 6.16
C PRO A 564 2.24 27.64 5.76
N MET A 565 1.34 27.53 6.74
CA MET A 565 -0.02 27.04 6.55
C MET A 565 -1.06 27.98 7.16
N LEU A 566 -2.19 28.12 6.48
CA LEU A 566 -3.40 28.77 7.00
C LEU A 566 -4.55 27.76 6.99
N LEU A 567 -5.10 27.45 8.15
CA LEU A 567 -6.35 26.72 8.29
C LEU A 567 -7.51 27.71 8.36
N VAL A 568 -8.43 27.60 7.41
CA VAL A 568 -9.71 28.31 7.46
C VAL A 568 -10.79 27.32 7.86
N ARG A 569 -11.41 27.53 9.03
CA ARG A 569 -12.46 26.67 9.58
C ARG A 569 -13.81 27.37 9.48
N GLY A 570 -14.85 26.65 9.07
CA GLY A 570 -16.22 27.12 9.27
C GLY A 570 -16.62 26.99 10.75
N GLY A 571 -17.16 28.07 11.36
CA GLY A 571 -17.53 28.10 12.78
C GLY A 571 -18.50 26.99 13.17
N ASP A 572 -19.41 26.62 12.27
CA ASP A 572 -20.42 25.58 12.42
C ASP A 572 -20.04 24.26 11.72
N SER A 573 -18.75 24.08 11.38
CA SER A 573 -18.28 22.86 10.70
C SER A 573 -18.53 21.60 11.57
N ASP A 574 -19.20 20.64 10.97
CA ASP A 574 -19.44 19.32 11.55
C ASP A 574 -18.33 18.32 11.20
N LEU A 575 -17.48 18.62 10.19
CA LEU A 575 -16.38 17.75 9.77
C LEU A 575 -15.08 18.03 10.54
N LEU A 576 -14.76 19.30 10.78
CA LEU A 576 -13.58 19.73 11.52
C LEU A 576 -14.00 20.39 12.84
N SER A 577 -13.84 19.70 13.96
CA SER A 577 -14.16 20.28 15.27
C SER A 577 -13.16 21.37 15.67
N ALA A 578 -13.61 22.35 16.47
CA ALA A 578 -12.74 23.38 17.04
C ALA A 578 -11.60 22.78 17.88
N ALA A 579 -11.86 21.65 18.56
CA ALA A 579 -10.86 20.93 19.32
C ALA A 579 -9.74 20.36 18.42
N THR A 580 -10.10 19.77 17.26
CA THR A 580 -9.12 19.27 16.29
C THR A 580 -8.32 20.42 15.67
N ALA A 581 -8.95 21.56 15.34
CA ALA A 581 -8.25 22.74 14.83
C ALA A 581 -7.24 23.30 15.85
N ALA A 582 -7.62 23.37 17.12
CA ALA A 582 -6.73 23.78 18.19
C ALA A 582 -5.55 22.79 18.40
N GLU A 583 -5.81 21.48 18.30
CA GLU A 583 -4.77 20.45 18.35
C GLU A 583 -3.79 20.60 17.18
N MET A 584 -4.27 20.86 15.96
CA MET A 584 -3.43 21.12 14.78
C MET A 584 -2.47 22.29 15.00
N CYS A 585 -2.97 23.44 15.52
CA CYS A 585 -2.14 24.60 15.84
C CYS A 585 -1.11 24.32 16.94
N LYS A 586 -1.47 23.50 17.93
CA LYS A 586 -0.55 23.12 19.01
C LYS A 586 0.57 22.19 18.52
N VAL A 587 0.25 21.30 17.59
CA VAL A 587 1.17 20.26 17.09
C VAL A 587 2.11 20.80 16.02
N ASN A 588 1.64 21.76 15.18
CA ASN A 588 2.45 22.32 14.11
C ASN A 588 2.54 23.85 14.22
N PRO A 589 3.72 24.39 14.56
CA PRO A 589 3.92 25.83 14.77
C PRO A 589 3.85 26.66 13.47
N HIS A 590 3.89 26.03 12.30
CA HIS A 590 3.78 26.69 11.01
C HIS A 590 2.32 26.91 10.57
N LEU A 591 1.35 26.42 11.36
CA LEU A 591 -0.08 26.60 11.12
C LEU A 591 -0.63 27.81 11.88
N ARG A 592 -1.31 28.69 11.15
CA ARG A 592 -2.25 29.67 11.72
C ARG A 592 -3.68 29.24 11.39
N SER A 593 -4.63 29.52 12.29
CA SER A 593 -6.04 29.18 12.09
C SER A 593 -6.91 30.44 12.13
N LEU A 594 -7.89 30.47 11.25
CA LEU A 594 -8.93 31.50 11.17
C LEU A 594 -10.30 30.81 11.13
N GLU A 595 -11.27 31.34 11.83
CA GLU A 595 -12.65 30.82 11.86
C GLU A 595 -13.59 31.80 11.17
N ILE A 596 -14.48 31.30 10.30
CA ILE A 596 -15.55 32.05 9.66
C ILE A 596 -16.86 31.69 10.37
N PRO A 597 -17.47 32.64 11.11
CA PRO A 597 -18.69 32.36 11.86
C PRO A 597 -19.88 32.07 10.94
N HIS A 598 -20.83 31.27 11.41
CA HIS A 598 -22.08 30.93 10.73
C HIS A 598 -21.88 30.23 9.36
N VAL A 599 -20.76 29.54 9.20
CA VAL A 599 -20.47 28.72 8.02
C VAL A 599 -20.12 27.32 8.49
N GLY A 600 -20.74 26.30 7.91
CA GLY A 600 -20.42 24.89 8.16
C GLY A 600 -19.35 24.37 7.19
N HIS A 601 -19.36 23.07 6.91
CA HIS A 601 -18.37 22.43 6.05
C HIS A 601 -18.79 22.50 4.57
N ALA A 602 -18.08 23.27 3.76
CA ALA A 602 -16.91 24.13 3.99
C ALA A 602 -17.18 25.56 3.45
N PRO A 603 -16.42 26.59 3.90
CA PRO A 603 -16.44 27.91 3.28
C PRO A 603 -16.26 27.84 1.75
N ALA A 604 -17.14 28.50 0.99
CA ALA A 604 -17.21 28.34 -0.47
C ALA A 604 -16.21 29.22 -1.25
N PHE A 605 -15.64 30.24 -0.63
CA PHE A 605 -14.73 31.22 -1.23
C PHE A 605 -15.32 31.93 -2.49
N VAL A 606 -16.62 32.15 -2.46
CA VAL A 606 -17.34 32.93 -3.47
C VAL A 606 -17.47 34.42 -3.06
N LYS A 607 -17.55 34.67 -1.74
CA LYS A 607 -17.70 36.02 -1.17
C LYS A 607 -16.38 36.76 -1.13
N ALA A 608 -16.46 38.09 -1.36
CA ALA A 608 -15.29 38.96 -1.40
C ALA A 608 -14.44 38.93 -0.10
N GLU A 609 -15.08 38.84 1.07
CA GLU A 609 -14.40 38.72 2.35
C GLU A 609 -13.60 37.40 2.49
N GLN A 610 -14.14 36.27 1.99
CA GLN A 610 -13.44 35.00 1.99
C GLN A 610 -12.27 35.01 1.00
N ILE A 611 -12.45 35.59 -0.19
CA ILE A 611 -11.40 35.79 -1.20
C ILE A 611 -10.26 36.65 -0.63
N ALA A 612 -10.60 37.72 0.14
CA ALA A 612 -9.61 38.58 0.76
C ALA A 612 -8.67 37.79 1.72
N ILE A 613 -9.19 36.79 2.45
CA ILE A 613 -8.37 35.91 3.31
C ILE A 613 -7.33 35.15 2.48
N ALA A 614 -7.73 34.60 1.33
CA ALA A 614 -6.82 33.90 0.43
C ALA A 614 -5.76 34.85 -0.15
N LYS A 615 -6.17 36.03 -0.58
CA LYS A 615 -5.26 37.09 -1.09
C LYS A 615 -4.23 37.50 -0.03
N GLU A 616 -4.65 37.77 1.22
CA GLU A 616 -3.75 38.16 2.29
C GLU A 616 -2.72 37.07 2.60
N PHE A 617 -3.10 35.78 2.44
CA PHE A 617 -2.19 34.68 2.70
C PHE A 617 -1.22 34.41 1.57
N PHE A 618 -1.66 34.53 0.31
CA PHE A 618 -0.86 34.18 -0.86
C PHE A 618 -0.13 35.36 -1.50
N CYS A 619 -0.62 36.58 -1.41
CA CYS A 619 0.00 37.80 -1.93
C CYS A 619 0.67 38.61 -0.82
#